data_cef4c21995b9bb7dc0c635111c1b7261
#
_entry.id   cef4c21995b9bb7dc0c635111c1b7261
#
_cell.length_a   1.000
_cell.length_b   1.000
_cell.length_c   1.000
_cell.angle_alpha   90.00
_cell.angle_beta   90.00
_cell.angle_gamma   90.00
#
_symmetry.space_group_name_H-M   'P 1'
#
loop_
_entity.id
_entity.type
_entity.pdbx_description
1 polymer ?
#
loop_
_entity_poly.entity_id
_entity_poly.type
_entity_poly.pdbx_seq_one_letter_code
_entity_poly.pdbx_strand_id
1 'polypeptide(L)'
;MTIEMIVSKERVMKKILSSLPAKLLLGIVVGIILGLIVPESVMTVLVPIKNILNQVISFVVPLIVIGFIAPSITKLGGNASKMLGIALVIAYTSSVLAAFMSMGAGYAIIPNLTFGEATELRELPADVFGLAIPQIMPVMSALAFSVMIGLAAVWTKAKVVTNLLQEFQNIVLELVNKIVIPILPIYIALTFSTLAYEGTITKQLPIFLIAVVIVIVGHYIWLAVLYITAGLYSGKSFMEVLKHYGPAYITAIGTMSSAATLSVALKCAQKSKVLRDDMVEFGVPLFANIHLCGSVLTETFFVMIVSKVLYGELPSVGTMLIFCILLGIFAVGAPGVPGGTVMASLGLIVGILGFDGAGTALMLAIFAIQDSFGTACNVTGDGALTLMLTGYAEKHNIEKQKISVDL
;
A
#
# COMPACT_ATOMS: atom_id res chain seq x y z
N MET A 1 -1.64 33.10 24.84
CA MET A 1 -1.38 31.80 24.19
C MET A 1 -0.57 31.02 25.21
N THR A 2 -1.20 30.09 25.91
CA THR A 2 -0.70 29.43 27.11
C THR A 2 0.45 28.47 26.78
N ILE A 3 1.41 28.32 27.70
CA ILE A 3 2.57 27.39 27.63
C ILE A 3 2.11 25.97 27.22
N GLU A 4 0.95 25.52 27.67
CA GLU A 4 0.33 24.25 27.30
C GLU A 4 0.06 24.12 25.77
N MET A 5 -0.34 25.21 25.12
CA MET A 5 -0.54 25.20 23.64
C MET A 5 0.78 25.10 22.89
N ILE A 6 1.86 25.67 23.38
CA ILE A 6 3.19 25.60 22.79
C ILE A 6 3.74 24.19 22.95
N VAL A 7 3.66 23.62 24.16
CA VAL A 7 4.09 22.24 24.46
C VAL A 7 3.27 21.20 23.67
N SER A 8 1.97 21.44 23.49
CA SER A 8 1.11 20.60 22.66
C SER A 8 1.52 20.65 21.19
N LYS A 9 1.79 21.85 20.64
CA LYS A 9 2.28 22.02 19.25
C LYS A 9 3.65 21.39 19.04
N GLU A 10 4.57 21.54 19.98
CA GLU A 10 5.90 20.90 19.89
C GLU A 10 5.78 19.36 19.89
N ARG A 11 4.94 18.78 20.74
CA ARG A 11 4.69 17.32 20.76
C ARG A 11 4.08 16.84 19.46
N VAL A 12 3.12 17.55 18.91
CA VAL A 12 2.49 17.21 17.62
C VAL A 12 3.52 17.32 16.50
N MET A 13 4.30 18.39 16.44
CA MET A 13 5.33 18.59 15.43
C MET A 13 6.43 17.52 15.53
N LYS A 14 6.88 17.16 16.73
CA LYS A 14 7.85 16.08 16.95
C LYS A 14 7.30 14.73 16.52
N LYS A 15 6.02 14.45 16.75
CA LYS A 15 5.36 13.22 16.31
C LYS A 15 5.21 13.18 14.78
N ILE A 16 4.91 14.29 14.13
CA ILE A 16 4.84 14.38 12.65
C ILE A 16 6.23 14.16 12.06
N LEU A 17 7.25 14.86 12.54
CA LEU A 17 8.63 14.74 12.04
C LEU A 17 9.26 13.36 12.31
N SER A 18 8.80 12.64 13.32
CA SER A 18 9.25 11.28 13.60
C SER A 18 8.52 10.20 12.79
N SER A 19 7.45 10.57 12.08
CA SER A 19 6.70 9.62 11.24
C SER A 19 7.53 9.12 10.05
N LEU A 20 7.27 7.89 9.59
CA LEU A 20 7.97 7.33 8.44
C LEU A 20 7.84 8.22 7.20
N PRO A 21 6.66 8.70 6.80
CA PRO A 21 6.54 9.56 5.63
C PRO A 21 7.33 10.86 5.72
N ALA A 22 7.35 11.50 6.89
CA ALA A 22 8.17 12.70 7.07
C ALA A 22 9.66 12.41 6.89
N LYS A 23 10.14 11.25 7.38
CA LYS A 23 11.53 10.81 7.18
C LYS A 23 11.82 10.49 5.72
N LEU A 24 10.86 9.88 5.00
CA LEU A 24 11.00 9.58 3.56
C LEU A 24 11.03 10.87 2.74
N LEU A 25 10.12 11.82 3.01
CA LEU A 25 10.12 13.14 2.38
C LEU A 25 11.43 13.91 2.65
N LEU A 26 11.91 13.87 3.89
CA LEU A 26 13.21 14.45 4.23
C LEU A 26 14.32 13.75 3.46
N GLY A 27 14.28 12.43 3.33
CA GLY A 27 15.21 11.65 2.52
C GLY A 27 15.22 12.08 1.05
N ILE A 28 14.04 12.29 0.44
CA ILE A 28 13.91 12.81 -0.92
C ILE A 28 14.59 14.16 -1.05
N VAL A 29 14.23 15.13 -0.20
CA VAL A 29 14.78 16.49 -0.25
C VAL A 29 16.28 16.50 -0.06
N VAL A 30 16.78 15.80 0.97
CA VAL A 30 18.22 15.66 1.24
C VAL A 30 18.93 14.99 0.07
N GLY A 31 18.35 13.92 -0.49
CA GLY A 31 18.89 13.21 -1.63
C GLY A 31 19.04 14.12 -2.86
N ILE A 32 17.99 14.86 -3.22
CA ILE A 32 18.02 15.80 -4.35
C ILE A 32 19.11 16.86 -4.13
N ILE A 33 19.17 17.48 -2.95
CA ILE A 33 20.17 18.48 -2.63
C ILE A 33 21.59 17.88 -2.75
N LEU A 34 21.83 16.72 -2.16
CA LEU A 34 23.12 16.02 -2.24
C LEU A 34 23.51 15.77 -3.71
N GLY A 35 22.62 15.18 -4.50
CA GLY A 35 22.90 14.87 -5.91
C GLY A 35 23.22 16.09 -6.78
N LEU A 36 22.65 17.27 -6.45
CA LEU A 36 22.91 18.50 -7.18
C LEU A 36 24.25 19.17 -6.82
N ILE A 37 24.75 18.99 -5.59
CA ILE A 37 25.89 19.76 -5.08
C ILE A 37 27.16 18.94 -4.89
N VAL A 38 27.06 17.61 -4.73
CA VAL A 38 28.22 16.78 -4.42
C VAL A 38 29.07 16.51 -5.68
N PRO A 39 30.41 16.47 -5.56
CA PRO A 39 31.31 16.09 -6.63
C PRO A 39 31.28 14.57 -6.88
N GLU A 40 31.80 14.16 -8.02
CA GLU A 40 31.88 12.76 -8.44
C GLU A 40 32.58 11.86 -7.41
N SER A 41 33.62 12.36 -6.75
CA SER A 41 34.36 11.63 -5.71
C SER A 41 33.47 11.22 -4.52
N VAL A 42 32.44 12.00 -4.20
CA VAL A 42 31.46 11.67 -3.16
C VAL A 42 30.47 10.66 -3.70
N MET A 43 29.99 10.83 -4.95
CA MET A 43 29.08 9.88 -5.58
C MET A 43 29.68 8.49 -5.72
N THR A 44 31.00 8.39 -5.95
CA THR A 44 31.77 7.13 -5.97
C THR A 44 31.63 6.32 -4.67
N VAL A 45 31.33 6.96 -3.53
CA VAL A 45 31.05 6.29 -2.26
C VAL A 45 29.57 6.06 -2.03
N LEU A 46 28.71 7.01 -2.43
CA LEU A 46 27.26 6.92 -2.19
C LEU A 46 26.60 5.82 -3.04
N VAL A 47 27.04 5.63 -4.28
CA VAL A 47 26.49 4.62 -5.19
C VAL A 47 26.65 3.19 -4.65
N PRO A 48 27.82 2.73 -4.23
CA PRO A 48 27.96 1.40 -3.62
C PRO A 48 27.14 1.21 -2.35
N ILE A 49 27.05 2.23 -1.49
CA ILE A 49 26.22 2.15 -0.27
C ILE A 49 24.74 1.97 -0.65
N LYS A 50 24.22 2.75 -1.62
CA LYS A 50 22.87 2.58 -2.17
C LYS A 50 22.66 1.14 -2.66
N ASN A 51 23.62 0.60 -3.42
CA ASN A 51 23.54 -0.74 -3.99
C ASN A 51 23.51 -1.83 -2.90
N ILE A 52 24.27 -1.69 -1.82
CA ILE A 52 24.21 -2.62 -0.66
C ILE A 52 22.85 -2.54 0.03
N LEU A 53 22.32 -1.33 0.30
CA LEU A 53 21.01 -1.17 0.93
C LEU A 53 19.90 -1.76 0.06
N ASN A 54 19.97 -1.57 -1.27
CA ASN A 54 19.07 -2.20 -2.22
C ASN A 54 19.10 -3.74 -2.12
N GLN A 55 20.27 -4.33 -2.01
CA GLN A 55 20.43 -5.78 -1.88
C GLN A 55 19.85 -6.30 -0.56
N VAL A 56 20.02 -5.57 0.55
CA VAL A 56 19.41 -5.94 1.84
C VAL A 56 17.88 -5.92 1.73
N ILE A 57 17.31 -4.88 1.12
CA ILE A 57 15.86 -4.80 0.89
C ILE A 57 15.41 -5.96 -0.01
N SER A 58 16.09 -6.17 -1.14
CA SER A 58 15.76 -7.22 -2.12
C SER A 58 15.86 -8.63 -1.52
N PHE A 59 16.79 -8.86 -0.57
CA PHE A 59 16.89 -10.15 0.14
C PHE A 59 15.65 -10.44 0.98
N VAL A 60 15.03 -9.43 1.58
CA VAL A 60 13.84 -9.58 2.43
C VAL A 60 12.57 -9.77 1.59
N VAL A 61 12.53 -9.31 0.32
CA VAL A 61 11.32 -9.36 -0.52
C VAL A 61 10.71 -10.76 -0.66
N PRO A 62 11.45 -11.85 -0.97
CA PRO A 62 10.87 -13.19 -1.01
C PRO A 62 10.29 -13.65 0.32
N LEU A 63 10.90 -13.25 1.46
CA LEU A 63 10.39 -13.55 2.80
C LEU A 63 9.07 -12.84 3.06
N ILE A 64 8.95 -11.57 2.61
CA ILE A 64 7.70 -10.80 2.68
C ILE A 64 6.61 -11.51 1.87
N VAL A 65 6.90 -11.93 0.64
CA VAL A 65 5.94 -12.64 -0.22
C VAL A 65 5.43 -13.91 0.47
N ILE A 66 6.33 -14.75 1.00
CA ILE A 66 5.94 -15.98 1.69
C ILE A 66 5.17 -15.66 2.97
N GLY A 67 5.68 -14.72 3.78
CA GLY A 67 5.13 -14.37 5.09
C GLY A 67 3.75 -13.72 5.03
N PHE A 68 3.37 -13.10 3.90
CA PHE A 68 2.05 -12.49 3.78
C PHE A 68 1.09 -13.31 2.94
N ILE A 69 1.53 -13.92 1.84
CA ILE A 69 0.64 -14.63 0.92
C ILE A 69 0.19 -16.00 1.46
N ALA A 70 1.12 -16.84 1.91
CA ALA A 70 0.78 -18.18 2.36
C ALA A 70 -0.18 -18.17 3.58
N PRO A 71 0.04 -17.36 4.64
CA PRO A 71 -0.91 -17.24 5.74
C PRO A 71 -2.27 -16.68 5.30
N SER A 72 -2.29 -15.72 4.37
CA SER A 72 -3.54 -15.15 3.86
C SER A 72 -4.40 -16.21 3.18
N ILE A 73 -3.81 -17.05 2.34
CA ILE A 73 -4.51 -18.17 1.70
C ILE A 73 -5.04 -19.15 2.74
N THR A 74 -4.28 -19.48 3.78
CA THR A 74 -4.75 -20.39 4.84
C THR A 74 -5.91 -19.82 5.64
N LYS A 75 -5.94 -18.50 5.87
CA LYS A 75 -7.07 -17.82 6.52
C LYS A 75 -8.35 -17.85 5.64
N LEU A 76 -8.18 -17.70 4.33
CA LEU A 76 -9.29 -17.77 3.35
C LEU A 76 -9.92 -19.17 3.28
N GLY A 77 -9.11 -20.23 3.44
CA GLY A 77 -9.55 -21.61 3.30
C GLY A 77 -9.99 -22.32 4.59
N GLY A 78 -9.94 -21.63 5.77
CA GLY A 78 -10.43 -22.18 7.04
C GLY A 78 -11.96 -22.28 7.06
N ASN A 79 -12.53 -22.86 8.15
CA ASN A 79 -13.96 -22.88 8.43
C ASN A 79 -14.50 -21.45 8.69
N ALA A 80 -14.22 -20.55 7.76
CA ALA A 80 -14.67 -19.18 7.78
C ALA A 80 -16.20 -19.17 7.71
N SER A 81 -16.86 -18.45 8.62
CA SER A 81 -18.28 -18.26 8.55
C SER A 81 -18.64 -17.72 7.15
N LYS A 82 -19.83 -18.01 6.65
CA LYS A 82 -20.32 -17.51 5.36
C LYS A 82 -20.11 -15.98 5.23
N MET A 83 -20.27 -15.26 6.34
CA MET A 83 -20.08 -13.80 6.39
C MET A 83 -18.62 -13.38 6.15
N LEU A 84 -17.65 -14.11 6.68
CA LEU A 84 -16.24 -13.85 6.42
C LEU A 84 -15.92 -14.08 4.93
N GLY A 85 -16.40 -15.17 4.34
CA GLY A 85 -16.24 -15.43 2.91
C GLY A 85 -16.81 -14.31 2.03
N ILE A 86 -18.02 -13.83 2.36
CA ILE A 86 -18.65 -12.71 1.65
C ILE A 86 -17.84 -11.42 1.82
N ALA A 87 -17.41 -11.09 3.03
CA ALA A 87 -16.59 -9.90 3.29
C ALA A 87 -15.27 -9.93 2.50
N LEU A 88 -14.59 -11.07 2.45
CA LEU A 88 -13.36 -11.26 1.67
C LEU A 88 -13.60 -11.06 0.16
N VAL A 89 -14.66 -11.64 -0.38
CA VAL A 89 -15.02 -11.48 -1.80
C VAL A 89 -15.32 -10.01 -2.12
N ILE A 90 -16.08 -9.32 -1.26
CA ILE A 90 -16.39 -7.90 -1.45
C ILE A 90 -15.12 -7.04 -1.40
N ALA A 91 -14.24 -7.26 -0.41
CA ALA A 91 -13.00 -6.50 -0.24
C ALA A 91 -12.04 -6.74 -1.41
N TYR A 92 -11.82 -7.99 -1.80
CA TYR A 92 -11.01 -8.36 -2.95
C TYR A 92 -11.53 -7.74 -4.26
N THR A 93 -12.82 -7.91 -4.53
CA THR A 93 -13.46 -7.38 -5.75
C THR A 93 -13.35 -5.85 -5.79
N SER A 94 -13.59 -5.17 -4.67
CA SER A 94 -13.42 -3.71 -4.57
C SER A 94 -11.99 -3.29 -4.89
N SER A 95 -10.98 -3.95 -4.31
CA SER A 95 -9.57 -3.62 -4.55
C SER A 95 -9.16 -3.85 -6.00
N VAL A 96 -9.55 -4.98 -6.60
CA VAL A 96 -9.24 -5.28 -8.02
C VAL A 96 -9.93 -4.31 -8.97
N LEU A 97 -11.20 -3.97 -8.73
CA LEU A 97 -11.92 -3.01 -9.57
C LEU A 97 -11.34 -1.58 -9.44
N ALA A 98 -10.87 -1.19 -8.24
CA ALA A 98 -10.14 0.05 -8.03
C ALA A 98 -8.83 0.07 -8.84
N ALA A 99 -8.09 -1.04 -8.84
CA ALA A 99 -6.89 -1.20 -9.67
C ALA A 99 -7.22 -1.10 -11.17
N PHE A 100 -8.27 -1.76 -11.65
CA PHE A 100 -8.69 -1.69 -13.05
C PHE A 100 -9.12 -0.29 -13.48
N MET A 101 -9.85 0.42 -12.61
CA MET A 101 -10.18 1.83 -12.85
C MET A 101 -8.91 2.68 -12.97
N SER A 102 -7.97 2.48 -12.07
CA SER A 102 -6.68 3.18 -12.07
C SER A 102 -5.83 2.85 -13.30
N MET A 103 -5.79 1.57 -13.68
CA MET A 103 -5.12 1.10 -14.91
C MET A 103 -5.73 1.78 -16.15
N GLY A 104 -7.06 1.80 -16.25
CA GLY A 104 -7.75 2.48 -17.35
C GLY A 104 -7.44 3.98 -17.42
N ALA A 105 -7.44 4.66 -16.25
CA ALA A 105 -7.02 6.05 -16.14
C ALA A 105 -5.55 6.23 -16.54
N GLY A 106 -4.66 5.32 -16.15
CA GLY A 106 -3.26 5.32 -16.52
C GLY A 106 -3.04 5.31 -18.03
N TYR A 107 -3.68 4.36 -18.74
CA TYR A 107 -3.59 4.32 -20.21
C TYR A 107 -4.22 5.53 -20.92
N ALA A 108 -5.27 6.11 -20.34
CA ALA A 108 -5.94 7.27 -20.92
C ALA A 108 -5.18 8.58 -20.69
N ILE A 109 -4.56 8.76 -19.53
CA ILE A 109 -4.00 10.05 -19.11
C ILE A 109 -2.49 10.12 -19.33
N ILE A 110 -1.72 9.08 -18.95
CA ILE A 110 -0.25 9.13 -18.96
C ILE A 110 0.33 9.44 -20.37
N PRO A 111 -0.19 8.88 -21.47
CA PRO A 111 0.33 9.21 -22.80
C PRO A 111 0.22 10.68 -23.19
N ASN A 112 -0.71 11.42 -22.57
CA ASN A 112 -0.95 12.84 -22.83
C ASN A 112 -0.17 13.78 -21.90
N LEU A 113 0.59 13.23 -20.95
CA LEU A 113 1.46 14.00 -20.07
C LEU A 113 2.76 14.34 -20.80
N THR A 114 3.22 15.57 -20.64
CA THR A 114 4.50 16.01 -21.22
C THR A 114 5.63 15.56 -20.30
N PHE A 115 6.43 14.63 -20.78
CA PHE A 115 7.65 14.20 -20.09
C PHE A 115 8.80 15.11 -20.56
N GLY A 116 9.63 15.58 -19.62
CA GLY A 116 10.82 16.34 -19.99
C GLY A 116 11.73 15.49 -20.89
N GLU A 117 12.22 16.08 -21.99
CA GLU A 117 13.16 15.39 -22.88
C GLU A 117 14.38 14.90 -22.08
N ALA A 118 14.77 13.67 -22.32
CA ALA A 118 16.03 13.10 -21.81
C ALA A 118 17.18 13.82 -22.53
N THR A 119 17.64 14.93 -21.98
CA THR A 119 18.95 15.48 -22.34
C THR A 119 20.02 14.52 -21.81
N GLU A 120 21.22 14.57 -22.40
CA GLU A 120 22.35 13.77 -21.97
C GLU A 120 22.40 13.64 -20.43
N LEU A 121 22.20 12.41 -19.96
CA LEU A 121 22.26 12.10 -18.54
C LEU A 121 23.73 12.01 -18.14
N ARG A 122 24.05 12.53 -16.97
CA ARG A 122 25.39 12.38 -16.42
C ARG A 122 25.60 10.94 -15.99
N GLU A 123 26.68 10.31 -16.44
CA GLU A 123 27.00 8.95 -16.02
C GLU A 123 27.33 8.87 -14.52
N LEU A 124 26.85 7.80 -13.87
CA LEU A 124 27.24 7.50 -12.50
C LEU A 124 28.66 6.94 -12.46
N PRO A 125 29.46 7.27 -11.43
CA PRO A 125 30.76 6.66 -11.24
C PRO A 125 30.65 5.15 -11.03
N ALA A 126 31.67 4.41 -11.47
CA ALA A 126 31.76 2.98 -11.25
C ALA A 126 31.85 2.62 -9.76
N ASP A 127 31.28 1.47 -9.38
CA ASP A 127 31.34 0.96 -8.02
C ASP A 127 32.81 0.69 -7.61
N VAL A 128 33.30 1.33 -6.56
CA VAL A 128 34.62 1.10 -6.00
C VAL A 128 34.70 -0.07 -5.03
N PHE A 129 33.55 -0.48 -4.49
CA PHE A 129 33.39 -1.68 -3.67
C PHE A 129 31.98 -2.22 -3.83
N GLY A 130 31.82 -3.52 -3.67
CA GLY A 130 30.54 -4.19 -3.77
C GLY A 130 30.43 -5.34 -2.77
N LEU A 131 29.24 -5.58 -2.29
CA LEU A 131 28.85 -6.76 -1.52
C LEU A 131 27.74 -7.45 -2.30
N ALA A 132 27.87 -8.74 -2.55
CA ALA A 132 26.82 -9.51 -3.20
C ALA A 132 25.98 -10.25 -2.14
N ILE A 133 24.73 -9.83 -1.98
CA ILE A 133 23.72 -10.50 -1.12
C ILE A 133 22.64 -11.05 -2.03
N PRO A 134 22.77 -12.29 -2.54
CA PRO A 134 21.77 -12.87 -3.44
C PRO A 134 20.47 -13.12 -2.67
N GLN A 135 19.35 -12.97 -3.36
CA GLN A 135 18.05 -13.35 -2.82
C GLN A 135 18.01 -14.85 -2.52
N ILE A 136 17.29 -15.23 -1.45
CA ILE A 136 17.07 -16.64 -1.05
C ILE A 136 16.46 -17.46 -2.20
N MET A 137 15.52 -16.82 -2.93
CA MET A 137 14.91 -17.35 -4.16
C MET A 137 14.36 -16.19 -5.01
N PRO A 138 14.16 -16.40 -6.32
CA PRO A 138 13.45 -15.43 -7.14
C PRO A 138 12.05 -15.14 -6.59
N VAL A 139 11.61 -13.89 -6.70
CA VAL A 139 10.32 -13.44 -6.15
C VAL A 139 9.13 -14.23 -6.70
N MET A 140 9.14 -14.55 -8.01
CA MET A 140 8.09 -15.38 -8.63
C MET A 140 8.08 -16.80 -8.08
N SER A 141 9.24 -17.35 -7.72
CA SER A 141 9.32 -18.66 -7.05
C SER A 141 8.74 -18.58 -5.64
N ALA A 142 8.99 -17.51 -4.90
CA ALA A 142 8.39 -17.28 -3.59
C ALA A 142 6.86 -17.15 -3.68
N LEU A 143 6.35 -16.46 -4.71
CA LEU A 143 4.91 -16.36 -4.97
C LEU A 143 4.28 -17.73 -5.27
N ALA A 144 4.85 -18.47 -6.22
CA ALA A 144 4.36 -19.81 -6.56
C ALA A 144 4.40 -20.74 -5.34
N PHE A 145 5.50 -20.75 -4.59
CA PHE A 145 5.64 -21.50 -3.34
C PHE A 145 4.55 -21.14 -2.34
N SER A 146 4.31 -19.84 -2.13
CA SER A 146 3.31 -19.33 -1.17
C SER A 146 1.90 -19.79 -1.52
N VAL A 147 1.54 -19.71 -2.80
CA VAL A 147 0.23 -20.16 -3.29
C VAL A 147 0.08 -21.66 -3.11
N MET A 148 1.07 -22.43 -3.53
CA MET A 148 1.02 -23.91 -3.45
C MET A 148 0.95 -24.39 -1.99
N ILE A 149 1.80 -23.87 -1.10
CA ILE A 149 1.82 -24.27 0.31
C ILE A 149 0.56 -23.80 1.03
N GLY A 150 0.09 -22.56 0.76
CA GLY A 150 -1.15 -22.06 1.31
C GLY A 150 -2.36 -22.93 0.96
N LEU A 151 -2.52 -23.27 -0.32
CA LEU A 151 -3.59 -24.17 -0.81
C LEU A 151 -3.45 -25.58 -0.24
N ALA A 152 -2.25 -26.17 -0.25
CA ALA A 152 -2.02 -27.51 0.29
C ALA A 152 -2.34 -27.57 1.80
N ALA A 153 -1.97 -26.55 2.57
CA ALA A 153 -2.30 -26.47 3.99
C ALA A 153 -3.82 -26.41 4.23
N VAL A 154 -4.57 -25.74 3.37
CA VAL A 154 -6.03 -25.72 3.41
C VAL A 154 -6.61 -27.10 3.09
N TRP A 155 -6.18 -27.72 1.97
CA TRP A 155 -6.69 -29.02 1.53
C TRP A 155 -6.44 -30.13 2.56
N THR A 156 -5.25 -30.14 3.18
CA THR A 156 -4.86 -31.14 4.18
C THR A 156 -5.33 -30.80 5.59
N LYS A 157 -5.93 -29.61 5.81
CA LYS A 157 -6.31 -29.09 7.12
C LYS A 157 -5.15 -29.09 8.12
N ALA A 158 -3.96 -28.77 7.64
CA ALA A 158 -2.68 -28.87 8.38
C ALA A 158 -2.55 -27.75 9.41
N LYS A 159 -3.14 -27.91 10.59
CA LYS A 159 -3.16 -26.89 11.66
C LYS A 159 -1.76 -26.43 12.08
N VAL A 160 -0.79 -27.35 12.19
CA VAL A 160 0.59 -27.01 12.59
C VAL A 160 1.23 -26.11 11.54
N VAL A 161 1.08 -26.44 10.25
CA VAL A 161 1.63 -25.63 9.15
C VAL A 161 0.95 -24.24 9.11
N THR A 162 -0.37 -24.18 9.29
CA THR A 162 -1.12 -22.91 9.34
C THR A 162 -0.62 -22.02 10.47
N ASN A 163 -0.40 -22.57 11.66
CA ASN A 163 0.13 -21.81 12.80
C ASN A 163 1.58 -21.37 12.53
N LEU A 164 2.42 -22.25 11.99
CA LEU A 164 3.80 -21.92 11.63
C LEU A 164 3.85 -20.77 10.61
N LEU A 165 3.01 -20.80 9.58
CA LEU A 165 2.91 -19.72 8.60
C LEU A 165 2.47 -18.40 9.25
N GLN A 166 1.57 -18.45 10.24
CA GLN A 166 1.15 -17.27 10.99
C GLN A 166 2.28 -16.72 11.86
N GLU A 167 3.04 -17.56 12.53
CA GLU A 167 4.23 -17.13 13.29
C GLU A 167 5.31 -16.58 12.36
N PHE A 168 5.52 -17.19 11.20
CA PHE A 168 6.43 -16.69 10.19
C PHE A 168 6.02 -15.31 9.69
N GLN A 169 4.72 -15.05 9.51
CA GLN A 169 4.20 -13.72 9.19
C GLN A 169 4.63 -12.68 10.23
N ASN A 170 4.51 -13.02 11.52
CA ASN A 170 4.90 -12.13 12.62
C ASN A 170 6.41 -11.85 12.61
N ILE A 171 7.23 -12.88 12.36
CA ILE A 171 8.69 -12.75 12.24
C ILE A 171 9.04 -11.81 11.08
N VAL A 172 8.45 -12.02 9.92
CA VAL A 172 8.70 -11.19 8.73
C VAL A 172 8.25 -9.75 8.98
N LEU A 173 7.12 -9.55 9.65
CA LEU A 173 6.65 -8.21 10.02
C LEU A 173 7.67 -7.49 10.92
N GLU A 174 8.28 -8.20 11.88
CA GLU A 174 9.34 -7.63 12.72
C GLU A 174 10.63 -7.32 11.92
N LEU A 175 11.02 -8.17 10.98
CA LEU A 175 12.13 -7.88 10.07
C LEU A 175 11.88 -6.61 9.25
N VAL A 176 10.68 -6.47 8.71
CA VAL A 176 10.29 -5.25 7.98
C VAL A 176 10.36 -4.04 8.90
N ASN A 177 9.79 -4.11 10.09
CA ASN A 177 9.75 -2.99 11.04
C ASN A 177 11.12 -2.59 11.57
N LYS A 178 12.00 -3.55 11.86
CA LYS A 178 13.31 -3.31 12.52
C LYS A 178 14.47 -3.15 11.55
N ILE A 179 14.37 -3.65 10.34
CA ILE A 179 15.45 -3.61 9.34
C ILE A 179 15.03 -2.76 8.15
N VAL A 180 13.97 -3.13 7.42
CA VAL A 180 13.63 -2.49 6.15
C VAL A 180 13.17 -1.05 6.38
N ILE A 181 12.20 -0.81 7.26
CA ILE A 181 11.66 0.53 7.52
C ILE A 181 12.73 1.53 7.99
N PRO A 182 13.64 1.22 8.91
CA PRO A 182 14.72 2.13 9.29
C PRO A 182 15.72 2.44 8.18
N ILE A 183 15.97 1.50 7.27
CA ILE A 183 16.88 1.67 6.13
C ILE A 183 16.25 2.53 5.03
N LEU A 184 14.93 2.47 4.84
CA LEU A 184 14.24 3.13 3.73
C LEU A 184 14.55 4.63 3.57
N PRO A 185 14.54 5.48 4.62
CA PRO A 185 14.83 6.91 4.44
C PRO A 185 16.23 7.16 3.87
N ILE A 186 17.22 6.37 4.30
CA ILE A 186 18.61 6.47 3.83
C ILE A 186 18.68 5.97 2.37
N TYR A 187 18.09 4.82 2.09
CA TYR A 187 18.04 4.25 0.75
C TYR A 187 17.39 5.19 -0.26
N ILE A 188 16.25 5.81 0.12
CA ILE A 188 15.56 6.80 -0.70
C ILE A 188 16.44 8.04 -0.90
N ALA A 189 17.09 8.56 0.15
CA ALA A 189 17.99 9.70 0.02
C ALA A 189 19.11 9.41 -0.99
N LEU A 190 19.76 8.25 -0.90
CA LEU A 190 20.82 7.85 -1.82
C LEU A 190 20.31 7.64 -3.25
N THR A 191 19.12 7.06 -3.42
CA THR A 191 18.50 6.89 -4.74
C THR A 191 18.17 8.23 -5.39
N PHE A 192 17.55 9.15 -4.64
CA PHE A 192 17.26 10.49 -5.16
C PHE A 192 18.53 11.31 -5.39
N SER A 193 19.61 11.04 -4.65
CA SER A 193 20.93 11.62 -4.90
C SER A 193 21.49 11.16 -6.25
N THR A 194 21.40 9.87 -6.58
CA THR A 194 21.84 9.36 -7.89
C THR A 194 20.98 9.90 -9.02
N LEU A 195 19.64 9.89 -8.90
CA LEU A 195 18.73 10.43 -9.91
C LEU A 195 18.87 11.95 -10.12
N ALA A 196 19.20 12.71 -9.06
CA ALA A 196 19.45 14.14 -9.17
C ALA A 196 20.81 14.43 -9.81
N TYR A 197 21.83 13.63 -9.48
CA TYR A 197 23.18 13.72 -10.08
C TYR A 197 23.15 13.43 -11.58
N GLU A 198 22.39 12.42 -12.01
CA GLU A 198 22.15 12.11 -13.42
C GLU A 198 21.33 13.19 -14.14
N GLY A 199 20.56 14.00 -13.40
CA GLY A 199 19.65 15.01 -13.94
C GLY A 199 18.23 14.53 -14.22
N THR A 200 17.92 13.27 -13.95
CA THR A 200 16.60 12.65 -14.21
C THR A 200 15.51 13.29 -13.37
N ILE A 201 15.71 13.41 -12.03
CA ILE A 201 14.64 13.79 -11.11
C ILE A 201 14.18 15.23 -11.23
N THR A 202 15.09 16.16 -11.51
CA THR A 202 14.75 17.59 -11.59
C THR A 202 13.74 17.90 -12.70
N LYS A 203 13.72 17.07 -13.75
CA LYS A 203 12.80 17.21 -14.89
C LYS A 203 11.50 16.45 -14.67
N GLN A 204 11.51 15.39 -13.87
CA GLN A 204 10.37 14.50 -13.68
C GLN A 204 9.53 14.84 -12.43
N LEU A 205 10.03 15.64 -11.50
CA LEU A 205 9.31 16.00 -10.27
C LEU A 205 7.90 16.58 -10.53
N PRO A 206 7.68 17.50 -11.50
CA PRO A 206 6.35 18.01 -11.78
C PRO A 206 5.34 16.93 -12.16
N ILE A 207 5.76 15.92 -12.91
CA ILE A 207 4.92 14.79 -13.33
C ILE A 207 4.46 13.95 -12.12
N PHE A 208 5.34 13.70 -11.17
CA PHE A 208 4.97 12.97 -9.96
C PHE A 208 3.96 13.74 -9.10
N LEU A 209 4.08 15.07 -9.03
CA LEU A 209 3.09 15.91 -8.33
C LEU A 209 1.73 15.88 -9.04
N ILE A 210 1.72 15.95 -10.37
CA ILE A 210 0.49 15.78 -11.17
C ILE A 210 -0.12 14.39 -10.93
N ALA A 211 0.70 13.33 -10.91
CA ALA A 211 0.25 11.97 -10.65
C ALA A 211 -0.43 11.83 -9.27
N VAL A 212 0.14 12.47 -8.24
CA VAL A 212 -0.46 12.51 -6.90
C VAL A 212 -1.85 13.14 -6.93
N VAL A 213 -2.01 14.27 -7.63
CA VAL A 213 -3.32 14.94 -7.77
C VAL A 213 -4.32 14.05 -8.51
N ILE A 214 -3.91 13.43 -9.62
CA ILE A 214 -4.77 12.51 -10.40
C ILE A 214 -5.25 11.35 -9.52
N VAL A 215 -4.36 10.75 -8.75
CA VAL A 215 -4.69 9.63 -7.87
C VAL A 215 -5.64 10.06 -6.75
N ILE A 216 -5.44 11.25 -6.14
CA ILE A 216 -6.37 11.78 -5.13
C ILE A 216 -7.77 11.96 -5.74
N VAL A 217 -7.89 12.50 -6.94
CA VAL A 217 -9.16 12.60 -7.66
C VAL A 217 -9.74 11.20 -7.90
N GLY A 218 -8.91 10.25 -8.32
CA GLY A 218 -9.28 8.84 -8.47
C GLY A 218 -9.86 8.23 -7.20
N HIS A 219 -9.30 8.53 -6.03
CA HIS A 219 -9.84 8.08 -4.74
C HIS A 219 -11.26 8.57 -4.49
N TYR A 220 -11.54 9.85 -4.74
CA TYR A 220 -12.91 10.38 -4.56
C TYR A 220 -13.89 9.78 -5.56
N ILE A 221 -13.46 9.55 -6.82
CA ILE A 221 -14.28 8.86 -7.81
C ILE A 221 -14.59 7.43 -7.33
N TRP A 222 -13.55 6.71 -6.86
CA TRP A 222 -13.72 5.34 -6.38
C TRP A 222 -14.63 5.28 -5.15
N LEU A 223 -14.47 6.16 -4.18
CA LEU A 223 -15.36 6.26 -3.03
C LEU A 223 -16.81 6.53 -3.46
N ALA A 224 -17.05 7.42 -4.43
CA ALA A 224 -18.38 7.65 -4.97
C ALA A 224 -18.98 6.37 -5.58
N VAL A 225 -18.19 5.64 -6.40
CA VAL A 225 -18.61 4.34 -6.96
C VAL A 225 -18.98 3.34 -5.87
N LEU A 226 -18.12 3.19 -4.84
CA LEU A 226 -18.35 2.27 -3.74
C LEU A 226 -19.61 2.59 -2.96
N TYR A 227 -19.80 3.86 -2.57
CA TYR A 227 -20.95 4.27 -1.77
C TYR A 227 -22.26 4.19 -2.54
N ILE A 228 -22.27 4.59 -3.82
CA ILE A 228 -23.45 4.44 -4.70
C ILE A 228 -23.79 2.96 -4.86
N THR A 229 -22.82 2.11 -5.15
CA THR A 229 -23.01 0.67 -5.31
C THR A 229 -23.53 0.03 -4.01
N ALA A 230 -22.96 0.42 -2.86
CA ALA A 230 -23.39 -0.05 -1.55
C ALA A 230 -24.84 0.37 -1.24
N GLY A 231 -25.21 1.61 -1.57
CA GLY A 231 -26.57 2.11 -1.41
C GLY A 231 -27.57 1.36 -2.29
N LEU A 232 -27.26 1.20 -3.57
CA LEU A 232 -28.09 0.45 -4.53
C LEU A 232 -28.27 -1.02 -4.11
N TYR A 233 -27.16 -1.66 -3.70
CA TYR A 233 -27.19 -3.05 -3.27
C TYR A 233 -27.99 -3.23 -1.97
N SER A 234 -27.75 -2.41 -0.95
CA SER A 234 -28.41 -2.53 0.35
C SER A 234 -29.86 -2.01 0.36
N GLY A 235 -30.23 -1.16 -0.59
CA GLY A 235 -31.49 -0.42 -0.57
C GLY A 235 -31.55 0.66 0.50
N LYS A 236 -30.40 1.08 1.04
CA LYS A 236 -30.30 2.06 2.13
C LYS A 236 -29.53 3.30 1.68
N SER A 237 -29.74 4.41 2.41
CA SER A 237 -29.03 5.67 2.12
C SER A 237 -27.54 5.54 2.45
N PHE A 238 -26.69 5.52 1.43
CA PHE A 238 -25.25 5.54 1.60
C PHE A 238 -24.73 6.85 2.23
N MET A 239 -25.44 7.96 1.99
CA MET A 239 -25.10 9.26 2.56
C MET A 239 -25.23 9.26 4.08
N GLU A 240 -26.13 8.43 4.64
CA GLU A 240 -26.28 8.25 6.09
C GLU A 240 -25.03 7.64 6.72
N VAL A 241 -24.25 6.84 5.99
CA VAL A 241 -22.97 6.32 6.43
C VAL A 241 -21.86 7.35 6.21
N LEU A 242 -21.74 7.86 4.98
CA LEU A 242 -20.63 8.73 4.55
C LEU A 242 -20.52 10.00 5.39
N LYS A 243 -21.65 10.64 5.76
CA LYS A 243 -21.64 11.89 6.56
C LYS A 243 -20.94 11.77 7.91
N HIS A 244 -20.79 10.56 8.43
CA HIS A 244 -20.15 10.32 9.73
C HIS A 244 -18.64 10.01 9.61
N TYR A 245 -18.14 9.69 8.40
CA TYR A 245 -16.77 9.19 8.21
C TYR A 245 -15.68 10.28 8.14
N GLY A 246 -16.04 11.57 8.14
CA GLY A 246 -15.08 12.67 8.12
C GLY A 246 -13.97 12.59 9.18
N PRO A 247 -14.29 12.32 10.47
CA PRO A 247 -13.24 12.15 11.50
C PRO A 247 -12.32 10.97 11.22
N ALA A 248 -12.83 9.84 10.70
CA ALA A 248 -12.01 8.69 10.34
C ALA A 248 -11.09 9.01 9.16
N TYR A 249 -11.60 9.70 8.12
CA TYR A 249 -10.82 10.16 6.98
C TYR A 249 -9.61 11.02 7.41
N ILE A 250 -9.85 12.04 8.26
CA ILE A 250 -8.79 12.94 8.75
C ILE A 250 -7.79 12.18 9.64
N THR A 251 -8.27 11.27 10.48
CA THR A 251 -7.39 10.44 11.32
C THR A 251 -6.51 9.53 10.47
N ALA A 252 -7.07 8.94 9.42
CA ALA A 252 -6.32 8.09 8.49
C ALA A 252 -5.23 8.86 7.74
N ILE A 253 -5.50 10.11 7.30
CA ILE A 253 -4.46 11.00 6.74
C ILE A 253 -3.31 11.19 7.73
N GLY A 254 -3.63 11.41 9.01
CA GLY A 254 -2.62 11.69 10.02
C GLY A 254 -1.83 10.46 10.48
N THR A 255 -2.45 9.28 10.47
CA THR A 255 -1.83 8.04 10.96
C THR A 255 -1.20 7.19 9.86
N MET A 256 -1.69 7.31 8.62
CA MET A 256 -1.36 6.43 7.48
C MET A 256 -1.52 4.94 7.82
N SER A 257 -2.38 4.62 8.76
CA SER A 257 -2.61 3.26 9.25
C SER A 257 -4.09 3.03 9.48
N SER A 258 -4.65 2.08 8.75
CA SER A 258 -6.04 1.64 8.95
C SER A 258 -6.21 1.05 10.35
N ALA A 259 -5.24 0.28 10.83
CA ALA A 259 -5.25 -0.31 12.16
C ALA A 259 -5.25 0.77 13.27
N ALA A 260 -4.43 1.81 13.15
CA ALA A 260 -4.40 2.92 14.11
C ALA A 260 -5.68 3.77 14.07
N THR A 261 -6.38 3.79 12.93
CA THR A 261 -7.63 4.56 12.73
C THR A 261 -8.86 3.79 13.18
N LEU A 262 -8.75 2.47 13.40
CA LEU A 262 -9.88 1.55 13.62
C LEU A 262 -10.86 2.04 14.70
N SER A 263 -10.37 2.48 15.86
CA SER A 263 -11.23 2.94 16.96
C SER A 263 -12.10 4.16 16.59
N VAL A 264 -11.57 5.04 15.72
CA VAL A 264 -12.31 6.21 15.22
C VAL A 264 -13.30 5.77 14.13
N ALA A 265 -12.90 4.87 13.23
CA ALA A 265 -13.77 4.33 12.18
C ALA A 265 -14.99 3.59 12.78
N LEU A 266 -14.78 2.77 13.82
CA LEU A 266 -15.85 2.11 14.56
C LEU A 266 -16.84 3.13 15.13
N LYS A 267 -16.35 4.17 15.83
CA LYS A 267 -17.23 5.22 16.38
C LYS A 267 -17.97 5.99 15.29
N CYS A 268 -17.38 6.14 14.11
CA CYS A 268 -18.04 6.76 12.96
C CYS A 268 -19.15 5.86 12.42
N ALA A 269 -18.91 4.57 12.24
CA ALA A 269 -19.87 3.59 11.76
C ALA A 269 -21.05 3.41 12.71
N GLN A 270 -20.81 3.36 14.02
CA GLN A 270 -21.84 3.24 15.07
C GLN A 270 -22.82 4.40 15.12
N LYS A 271 -22.46 5.58 14.57
CA LYS A 271 -23.39 6.71 14.47
C LYS A 271 -24.43 6.55 13.35
N SER A 272 -24.20 5.65 12.42
CA SER A 272 -25.09 5.44 11.28
C SER A 272 -26.33 4.66 11.68
N LYS A 273 -27.50 5.19 11.34
CA LYS A 273 -28.80 4.56 11.62
C LYS A 273 -29.17 3.41 10.66
N VAL A 274 -28.39 3.25 9.59
CA VAL A 274 -28.67 2.26 8.53
C VAL A 274 -27.76 1.04 8.59
N LEU A 275 -26.67 1.10 9.33
CA LEU A 275 -25.78 -0.05 9.56
C LEU A 275 -26.34 -0.91 10.71
N ARG A 276 -26.22 -2.22 10.59
CA ARG A 276 -26.48 -3.16 11.69
C ARG A 276 -25.29 -3.18 12.64
N ASP A 277 -25.52 -3.10 13.94
CA ASP A 277 -24.48 -3.04 14.96
C ASP A 277 -23.53 -4.25 14.88
N ASP A 278 -24.08 -5.46 14.73
CA ASP A 278 -23.30 -6.69 14.58
C ASP A 278 -22.42 -6.70 13.30
N MET A 279 -22.89 -6.05 12.23
CA MET A 279 -22.11 -5.88 11.00
C MET A 279 -21.04 -4.79 11.15
N VAL A 280 -21.28 -3.78 11.96
CA VAL A 280 -20.27 -2.77 12.30
C VAL A 280 -19.13 -3.39 13.14
N GLU A 281 -19.48 -4.13 14.20
CA GLU A 281 -18.51 -4.78 15.09
C GLU A 281 -17.68 -5.86 14.37
N PHE A 282 -18.27 -6.54 13.40
CA PHE A 282 -17.60 -7.54 12.58
C PHE A 282 -16.85 -6.92 11.39
N GLY A 283 -17.56 -6.10 10.59
CA GLY A 283 -17.10 -5.64 9.27
C GLY A 283 -16.01 -4.59 9.36
N VAL A 284 -16.17 -3.56 10.20
CA VAL A 284 -15.18 -2.45 10.26
C VAL A 284 -13.79 -2.93 10.70
N PRO A 285 -13.62 -3.75 11.76
CA PRO A 285 -12.31 -4.29 12.11
C PRO A 285 -11.74 -5.23 11.06
N LEU A 286 -12.59 -6.01 10.39
CA LEU A 286 -12.15 -6.92 9.34
C LEU A 286 -11.66 -6.14 8.12
N PHE A 287 -12.47 -5.21 7.59
CA PHE A 287 -12.14 -4.44 6.40
C PHE A 287 -10.91 -3.55 6.60
N ALA A 288 -10.72 -2.98 7.79
CA ALA A 288 -9.50 -2.23 8.11
C ALA A 288 -8.20 -3.04 7.90
N ASN A 289 -8.26 -4.37 7.84
CA ASN A 289 -7.12 -5.24 7.62
C ASN A 289 -7.07 -5.89 6.24
N ILE A 290 -8.19 -5.97 5.49
CA ILE A 290 -8.25 -6.71 4.23
C ILE A 290 -8.69 -5.86 3.03
N HIS A 291 -9.10 -4.60 3.25
CA HIS A 291 -9.61 -3.74 2.19
C HIS A 291 -8.71 -2.51 2.03
N LEU A 292 -7.87 -2.53 0.99
CA LEU A 292 -6.87 -1.50 0.72
C LEU A 292 -7.07 -0.87 -0.67
N CYS A 293 -8.32 -0.59 -1.05
CA CYS A 293 -8.71 -0.13 -2.38
C CYS A 293 -8.02 1.17 -2.82
N GLY A 294 -7.83 2.14 -1.93
CA GLY A 294 -7.16 3.39 -2.23
C GLY A 294 -5.66 3.20 -2.42
N SER A 295 -5.02 2.36 -1.59
CA SER A 295 -3.61 2.02 -1.76
C SER A 295 -3.35 1.27 -3.05
N VAL A 296 -4.21 0.30 -3.41
CA VAL A 296 -4.12 -0.47 -4.65
C VAL A 296 -4.33 0.43 -5.88
N LEU A 297 -5.30 1.35 -5.84
CA LEU A 297 -5.52 2.35 -6.88
C LEU A 297 -4.28 3.22 -7.09
N THR A 298 -3.72 3.74 -6.00
CA THR A 298 -2.48 4.53 -6.00
C THR A 298 -1.33 3.76 -6.63
N GLU A 299 -1.09 2.56 -6.14
CA GLU A 299 0.02 1.73 -6.57
C GLU A 299 -0.06 1.41 -8.07
N THR A 300 -1.25 1.07 -8.55
CA THR A 300 -1.49 0.78 -9.97
C THR A 300 -1.16 1.97 -10.87
N PHE A 301 -1.58 3.19 -10.53
CA PHE A 301 -1.24 4.37 -11.31
C PHE A 301 0.25 4.69 -11.25
N PHE A 302 0.83 4.55 -10.07
CA PHE A 302 2.23 4.91 -9.85
C PHE A 302 3.21 3.96 -10.52
N VAL A 303 2.96 2.66 -10.55
CA VAL A 303 3.81 1.75 -11.33
C VAL A 303 3.76 2.07 -12.82
N MET A 304 2.61 2.50 -13.36
CA MET A 304 2.50 2.88 -14.76
C MET A 304 3.29 4.16 -15.06
N ILE A 305 3.20 5.18 -14.19
CA ILE A 305 3.92 6.44 -14.41
C ILE A 305 5.43 6.26 -14.20
N VAL A 306 5.85 5.49 -13.22
CA VAL A 306 7.27 5.14 -13.01
C VAL A 306 7.82 4.38 -14.21
N SER A 307 7.05 3.40 -14.72
CA SER A 307 7.43 2.67 -15.94
C SER A 307 7.65 3.62 -17.11
N LYS A 308 6.72 4.54 -17.36
CA LYS A 308 6.85 5.52 -18.43
C LYS A 308 8.04 6.46 -18.25
N VAL A 309 8.29 6.91 -17.00
CA VAL A 309 9.38 7.83 -16.68
C VAL A 309 10.76 7.20 -16.81
N LEU A 310 10.96 6.00 -16.24
CA LEU A 310 12.29 5.37 -16.18
C LEU A 310 12.59 4.45 -17.38
N TYR A 311 11.57 3.75 -17.88
CA TYR A 311 11.77 2.74 -18.93
C TYR A 311 11.20 3.20 -20.30
N GLY A 312 10.61 4.41 -20.38
CA GLY A 312 10.16 5.03 -21.62
C GLY A 312 8.80 4.54 -22.14
N GLU A 313 8.24 3.46 -21.59
CA GLU A 313 7.00 2.86 -22.06
C GLU A 313 6.05 2.47 -20.90
N LEU A 314 4.77 2.31 -21.24
CA LEU A 314 3.80 1.75 -20.31
C LEU A 314 3.87 0.22 -20.37
N PRO A 315 3.66 -0.48 -19.25
CA PRO A 315 3.53 -1.93 -19.26
C PRO A 315 2.40 -2.36 -20.19
N SER A 316 2.49 -3.57 -20.77
CA SER A 316 1.42 -4.10 -21.61
C SER A 316 0.10 -4.27 -20.84
N VAL A 317 -1.05 -4.18 -21.53
CA VAL A 317 -2.37 -4.39 -20.90
C VAL A 317 -2.44 -5.77 -20.23
N GLY A 318 -1.89 -6.82 -20.87
CA GLY A 318 -1.85 -8.17 -20.29
C GLY A 318 -1.06 -8.23 -19.00
N THR A 319 0.12 -7.61 -18.96
CA THR A 319 0.97 -7.49 -17.76
C THR A 319 0.23 -6.77 -16.64
N MET A 320 -0.42 -5.63 -16.95
CA MET A 320 -1.16 -4.85 -15.97
C MET A 320 -2.40 -5.56 -15.44
N LEU A 321 -3.12 -6.34 -16.27
CA LEU A 321 -4.24 -7.17 -15.82
C LEU A 321 -3.78 -8.20 -14.77
N ILE A 322 -2.68 -8.91 -15.05
CA ILE A 322 -2.10 -9.87 -14.11
C ILE A 322 -1.66 -9.15 -12.84
N PHE A 323 -0.97 -8.03 -12.97
CA PHE A 323 -0.53 -7.21 -11.84
C PHE A 323 -1.71 -6.81 -10.95
N CYS A 324 -2.78 -6.24 -11.50
CA CYS A 324 -3.95 -5.78 -10.74
C CYS A 324 -4.68 -6.91 -10.01
N ILE A 325 -4.85 -8.08 -10.66
CA ILE A 325 -5.48 -9.25 -10.03
C ILE A 325 -4.66 -9.75 -8.85
N LEU A 326 -3.36 -9.89 -9.03
CA LEU A 326 -2.45 -10.34 -7.97
C LEU A 326 -2.31 -9.28 -6.87
N LEU A 327 -2.23 -8.00 -7.23
CA LEU A 327 -2.18 -6.91 -6.26
C LEU A 327 -3.38 -6.93 -5.32
N GLY A 328 -4.58 -7.26 -5.82
CA GLY A 328 -5.77 -7.48 -4.98
C GLY A 328 -5.57 -8.58 -3.94
N ILE A 329 -4.90 -9.69 -4.29
CA ILE A 329 -4.58 -10.78 -3.34
C ILE A 329 -3.58 -10.30 -2.28
N PHE A 330 -2.54 -9.58 -2.71
CA PHE A 330 -1.54 -9.03 -1.81
C PHE A 330 -2.15 -8.00 -0.86
N ALA A 331 -3.09 -7.17 -1.33
CA ALA A 331 -3.81 -6.21 -0.51
C ALA A 331 -4.61 -6.85 0.64
N VAL A 332 -5.24 -8.01 0.40
CA VAL A 332 -5.92 -8.77 1.46
C VAL A 332 -4.95 -9.27 2.53
N GLY A 333 -3.69 -9.53 2.15
CA GLY A 333 -2.65 -10.02 3.06
C GLY A 333 -1.75 -8.93 3.65
N ALA A 334 -1.80 -7.73 3.11
CA ALA A 334 -0.92 -6.65 3.52
C ALA A 334 -1.27 -6.12 4.91
N PRO A 335 -0.27 -5.73 5.73
CA PRO A 335 -0.55 -5.14 7.03
C PRO A 335 -1.11 -3.72 6.87
N GLY A 336 -2.10 -3.35 7.70
CA GLY A 336 -2.70 -2.00 7.73
C GLY A 336 -1.81 -0.93 8.39
N VAL A 337 -0.52 -0.90 8.04
CA VAL A 337 0.51 0.03 8.55
C VAL A 337 1.03 0.93 7.43
N PRO A 338 1.69 2.05 7.72
CA PRO A 338 2.25 2.94 6.69
C PRO A 338 3.14 2.18 5.68
N GLY A 339 2.86 2.34 4.39
CA GLY A 339 3.58 1.67 3.31
C GLY A 339 3.30 0.16 3.19
N GLY A 340 2.40 -0.41 4.00
CA GLY A 340 2.17 -1.85 4.07
C GLY A 340 1.81 -2.49 2.73
N THR A 341 0.98 -1.84 1.92
CA THR A 341 0.56 -2.36 0.61
C THR A 341 1.72 -2.47 -0.35
N VAL A 342 2.44 -1.37 -0.59
CA VAL A 342 3.57 -1.35 -1.53
C VAL A 342 4.72 -2.24 -1.07
N MET A 343 4.93 -2.35 0.25
CA MET A 343 5.93 -3.29 0.78
C MET A 343 5.53 -4.75 0.52
N ALA A 344 4.27 -5.09 0.73
CA ALA A 344 3.77 -6.43 0.45
C ALA A 344 3.86 -6.79 -1.04
N SER A 345 3.63 -5.82 -1.94
CA SER A 345 3.59 -6.02 -3.40
C SER A 345 4.93 -5.80 -4.11
N LEU A 346 6.03 -5.46 -3.39
CA LEU A 346 7.35 -5.29 -4.01
C LEU A 346 7.73 -6.46 -4.93
N GLY A 347 7.34 -7.67 -4.52
CA GLY A 347 7.54 -8.87 -5.32
C GLY A 347 6.84 -8.84 -6.68
N LEU A 348 5.65 -8.25 -6.77
CA LEU A 348 4.95 -8.08 -8.04
C LEU A 348 5.61 -7.00 -8.90
N ILE A 349 6.02 -5.90 -8.28
CA ILE A 349 6.69 -4.79 -8.97
C ILE A 349 7.98 -5.29 -9.63
N VAL A 350 8.79 -6.04 -8.91
CA VAL A 350 10.04 -6.61 -9.45
C VAL A 350 9.77 -7.78 -10.39
N GLY A 351 8.93 -8.74 -9.99
CA GLY A 351 8.77 -10.01 -10.71
C GLY A 351 7.90 -9.93 -11.95
N ILE A 352 6.89 -9.06 -11.98
CA ILE A 352 5.94 -8.93 -13.11
C ILE A 352 6.25 -7.72 -13.96
N LEU A 353 6.55 -6.57 -13.35
CA LEU A 353 6.82 -5.35 -14.07
C LEU A 353 8.30 -5.18 -14.43
N GLY A 354 9.19 -6.01 -13.86
CA GLY A 354 10.62 -5.99 -14.15
C GLY A 354 11.37 -4.78 -13.62
N PHE A 355 10.82 -4.11 -12.59
CA PHE A 355 11.47 -2.93 -12.01
C PHE A 355 12.81 -3.30 -11.38
N ASP A 356 13.80 -2.51 -11.67
CA ASP A 356 15.11 -2.55 -11.01
C ASP A 356 15.11 -1.81 -9.66
N GLY A 357 16.28 -1.67 -9.06
CA GLY A 357 16.42 -0.95 -7.78
C GLY A 357 16.02 0.52 -7.86
N ALA A 358 16.26 1.19 -8.99
CA ALA A 358 15.89 2.60 -9.17
C ALA A 358 14.38 2.76 -9.29
N GLY A 359 13.72 1.93 -10.10
CA GLY A 359 12.26 1.91 -10.25
C GLY A 359 11.57 1.57 -8.94
N THR A 360 12.07 0.58 -8.21
CA THR A 360 11.54 0.18 -6.90
C THR A 360 11.67 1.30 -5.87
N ALA A 361 12.81 1.96 -5.79
CA ALA A 361 13.03 3.07 -4.85
C ALA A 361 12.15 4.28 -5.18
N LEU A 362 12.04 4.62 -6.46
CA LEU A 362 11.17 5.70 -6.92
C LEU A 362 9.71 5.40 -6.58
N MET A 363 9.26 4.16 -6.83
CA MET A 363 7.92 3.71 -6.48
C MET A 363 7.63 3.84 -4.97
N LEU A 364 8.53 3.37 -4.13
CA LEU A 364 8.42 3.49 -2.67
C LEU A 364 8.35 4.95 -2.22
N ALA A 365 9.15 5.82 -2.82
CA ALA A 365 9.21 7.23 -2.48
C ALA A 365 7.92 7.98 -2.85
N ILE A 366 7.42 7.83 -4.08
CA ILE A 366 6.18 8.52 -4.51
C ILE A 366 4.95 7.95 -3.79
N PHE A 367 4.93 6.64 -3.53
CA PHE A 367 3.86 6.01 -2.76
C PHE A 367 3.79 6.59 -1.34
N ALA A 368 4.93 6.76 -0.67
CA ALA A 368 5.00 7.32 0.68
C ALA A 368 4.44 8.75 0.78
N ILE A 369 4.55 9.55 -0.28
CA ILE A 369 3.98 10.91 -0.33
C ILE A 369 2.45 10.85 -0.29
N GLN A 370 1.87 9.84 -0.91
CA GLN A 370 0.44 9.74 -1.19
C GLN A 370 -0.30 8.76 -0.25
N ASP A 371 0.42 7.92 0.48
CA ASP A 371 -0.13 6.86 1.35
C ASP A 371 -1.16 7.36 2.38
N SER A 372 -1.03 8.61 2.84
CA SER A 372 -2.02 9.29 3.68
C SER A 372 -3.42 9.28 3.07
N PHE A 373 -3.52 9.65 1.79
CA PHE A 373 -4.80 9.75 1.08
C PHE A 373 -5.31 8.37 0.66
N GLY A 374 -4.40 7.44 0.31
CA GLY A 374 -4.72 6.05 0.05
C GLY A 374 -5.35 5.38 1.27
N THR A 375 -4.74 5.54 2.43
CA THR A 375 -5.27 5.04 3.70
C THR A 375 -6.61 5.68 4.07
N ALA A 376 -6.77 6.98 3.84
CA ALA A 376 -8.05 7.65 4.08
C ALA A 376 -9.16 7.12 3.17
N CYS A 377 -8.84 6.81 1.91
CA CYS A 377 -9.75 6.14 0.98
C CYS A 377 -10.10 4.72 1.46
N ASN A 378 -9.12 3.92 1.91
CA ASN A 378 -9.35 2.57 2.45
C ASN A 378 -10.35 2.62 3.60
N VAL A 379 -10.03 3.37 4.66
CA VAL A 379 -10.85 3.47 5.88
C VAL A 379 -12.26 4.00 5.59
N THR A 380 -12.38 4.97 4.67
CA THR A 380 -13.70 5.51 4.31
C THR A 380 -14.47 4.49 3.48
N GLY A 381 -13.83 3.77 2.59
CA GLY A 381 -14.42 2.68 1.81
C GLY A 381 -14.93 1.53 2.67
N ASP A 382 -14.31 1.27 3.84
CA ASP A 382 -14.78 0.25 4.80
C ASP A 382 -16.22 0.49 5.26
N GLY A 383 -16.62 1.76 5.36
CA GLY A 383 -18.02 2.14 5.65
C GLY A 383 -19.00 1.68 4.56
N ALA A 384 -18.61 1.82 3.29
CA ALA A 384 -19.41 1.35 2.16
C ALA A 384 -19.51 -0.18 2.13
N LEU A 385 -18.40 -0.88 2.38
CA LEU A 385 -18.40 -2.35 2.44
C LEU A 385 -19.23 -2.87 3.62
N THR A 386 -19.18 -2.19 4.77
CA THR A 386 -20.02 -2.52 5.93
C THR A 386 -21.51 -2.33 5.62
N LEU A 387 -21.86 -1.34 4.78
CA LEU A 387 -23.23 -1.15 4.28
C LEU A 387 -23.65 -2.28 3.33
N MET A 388 -22.77 -2.73 2.43
CA MET A 388 -23.02 -3.90 1.59
C MET A 388 -23.22 -5.16 2.44
N LEU A 389 -22.38 -5.35 3.46
CA LEU A 389 -22.47 -6.49 4.38
C LEU A 389 -23.79 -6.47 5.17
N THR A 390 -24.22 -5.29 5.64
CA THR A 390 -25.54 -5.08 6.26
C THR A 390 -26.67 -5.48 5.32
N GLY A 391 -26.64 -4.99 4.08
CA GLY A 391 -27.64 -5.33 3.06
C GLY A 391 -27.65 -6.82 2.72
N TYR A 392 -26.49 -7.47 2.66
CA TYR A 392 -26.39 -8.91 2.45
C TYR A 392 -27.03 -9.68 3.61
N ALA A 393 -26.71 -9.33 4.85
CA ALA A 393 -27.22 -9.99 6.03
C ALA A 393 -28.74 -9.89 6.13
N GLU A 394 -29.33 -8.74 5.79
CA GLU A 394 -30.78 -8.56 5.79
C GLU A 394 -31.48 -9.34 4.66
N LYS A 395 -30.96 -9.28 3.43
CA LYS A 395 -31.49 -10.01 2.28
C LYS A 395 -31.50 -11.53 2.46
N HIS A 396 -30.54 -12.06 3.24
CA HIS A 396 -30.42 -13.49 3.48
C HIS A 396 -30.93 -13.92 4.85
N ASN A 397 -31.66 -13.05 5.55
CA ASN A 397 -32.24 -13.32 6.88
C ASN A 397 -31.23 -13.85 7.90
N ILE A 398 -30.00 -13.31 7.87
CA ILE A 398 -28.97 -13.68 8.83
C ILE A 398 -29.36 -13.12 10.19
N GLU A 399 -29.51 -13.99 11.17
CA GLU A 399 -29.86 -13.60 12.54
C GLU A 399 -28.84 -12.65 13.12
N LYS A 400 -29.31 -11.64 13.88
CA LYS A 400 -28.41 -10.72 14.59
C LYS A 400 -27.67 -11.51 15.67
N GLN A 401 -26.35 -11.58 15.56
CA GLN A 401 -25.52 -12.14 16.62
C GLN A 401 -25.39 -11.11 17.74
N LYS A 402 -25.78 -11.47 18.97
CA LYS A 402 -25.37 -10.73 20.16
C LYS A 402 -23.89 -11.05 20.39
N ILE A 403 -22.99 -10.19 19.92
CA ILE A 403 -21.58 -10.28 20.28
C ILE A 403 -21.47 -9.58 21.65
N SER A 404 -21.41 -10.37 22.72
CA SER A 404 -20.99 -9.85 24.02
C SER A 404 -19.49 -9.55 23.93
N VAL A 405 -19.12 -8.32 23.73
CA VAL A 405 -17.76 -7.86 23.96
C VAL A 405 -17.70 -7.50 25.43
N ASP A 406 -17.17 -8.39 26.25
CA ASP A 406 -16.62 -8.03 27.54
C ASP A 406 -15.38 -7.17 27.26
N LEU A 407 -15.50 -5.84 27.44
CA LEU A 407 -14.45 -4.84 27.34
C LEU A 407 -13.55 -4.87 28.57
#